data_2c4730fd0d6175d6d6486c0c608f09db
#
_entry.id   2c4730fd0d6175d6d6486c0c608f09db
#
_cell.length_a   1.000
_cell.length_b   1.000
_cell.length_c   1.000
_cell.angle_alpha   90.00
_cell.angle_beta   90.00
_cell.angle_gamma   90.00
#
_symmetry.space_group_name_H-M   'P 1'
#
loop_
_entity.id
_entity.type
_entity.pdbx_description
1 polymer ?
#
loop_
_entity_poly.entity_id
_entity_poly.type
_entity_poly.pdbx_seq_one_letter_code
_entity_poly.pdbx_strand_id
1 'polypeptide(L)'
;EIIRINTSVAHGLEDSNFQIILSGFGVGSQSSVDINNRAYTFTIVDSDTIIVSTIAAGLTINASDTFDATSGIIRRTDNVKLTDATAVRGALAWIDNSYNKHIAVGTYNKLYHISTTGTVSDISPSATSITAGSVSAAAATSSTVVQITSNGHNLQEGNVVTLALFGTSGSHDINGSHIISNVLTNTFEITKTGMDGTETFSPTSATITKQAFPTGQVNSGSNQGFGGYYYGLDNYGTPRPENSVNTEVTTWSLGNFGQNLIACGVTTSSAQGRIYEWTLNPIIEARTLLNAPTAKSILVTDDRFIFALAANSDPRKISWCDREDN
;
A
#
# COMPACT_ATOMS: atom_id res chain seq x y z
N GLU A 1 -18.78 22.94 -30.72
CA GLU A 1 -17.66 23.54 -29.98
C GLU A 1 -16.76 22.42 -29.48
N ILE A 2 -15.46 22.60 -29.63
CA ILE A 2 -14.47 21.61 -29.34
C ILE A 2 -13.28 22.25 -28.61
N ILE A 3 -12.65 21.46 -27.70
CA ILE A 3 -11.37 21.81 -27.10
C ILE A 3 -10.32 20.82 -27.60
N ARG A 4 -9.20 21.31 -28.06
CA ARG A 4 -8.03 20.51 -28.40
C ARG A 4 -7.12 20.44 -27.16
N ILE A 5 -6.77 19.23 -26.75
CA ILE A 5 -5.88 18.98 -25.62
C ILE A 5 -4.65 18.25 -26.13
N ASN A 6 -3.49 18.86 -25.88
CA ASN A 6 -2.19 18.25 -26.15
C ASN A 6 -1.59 17.78 -24.83
N THR A 7 -1.15 16.53 -24.77
CA THR A 7 -0.47 15.96 -23.60
C THR A 7 1.04 16.04 -23.77
N SER A 8 1.77 16.16 -22.69
CA SER A 8 3.25 16.23 -22.73
C SER A 8 3.92 14.88 -23.03
N VAL A 9 3.17 13.81 -22.94
CA VAL A 9 3.56 12.44 -23.28
C VAL A 9 2.36 11.74 -23.93
N ALA A 10 2.60 10.62 -24.61
CA ALA A 10 1.52 9.85 -25.22
C ALA A 10 0.41 9.54 -24.22
N HIS A 11 -0.83 9.87 -24.54
CA HIS A 11 -1.98 9.74 -23.64
C HIS A 11 -2.43 8.28 -23.43
N GLY A 12 -2.01 7.34 -24.27
CA GLY A 12 -2.33 5.91 -24.17
C GLY A 12 -3.82 5.58 -24.31
N LEU A 13 -4.61 6.47 -24.91
CA LEU A 13 -6.02 6.24 -25.23
C LEU A 13 -6.10 5.55 -26.61
N GLU A 14 -6.79 4.42 -26.67
CA GLU A 14 -6.83 3.59 -27.90
C GLU A 14 -8.21 3.60 -28.57
N ASP A 15 -9.27 4.02 -27.86
CA ASP A 15 -10.65 3.99 -28.33
C ASP A 15 -11.44 5.20 -27.83
N SER A 16 -12.36 5.69 -28.64
CA SER A 16 -13.26 6.79 -28.30
C SER A 16 -14.66 6.36 -27.84
N ASN A 17 -14.90 5.09 -27.63
CA ASN A 17 -16.20 4.56 -27.20
C ASN A 17 -16.53 4.82 -25.71
N PHE A 18 -15.63 5.42 -24.97
CA PHE A 18 -15.84 5.83 -23.58
C PHE A 18 -15.75 7.35 -23.46
N GLN A 19 -16.12 7.90 -22.32
CA GLN A 19 -15.95 9.30 -22.00
C GLN A 19 -14.70 9.52 -21.16
N ILE A 20 -14.21 10.75 -21.14
CA ILE A 20 -13.11 11.19 -20.27
C ILE A 20 -13.61 12.28 -19.33
N ILE A 21 -12.98 12.35 -18.15
CA ILE A 21 -13.14 13.45 -17.20
C ILE A 21 -11.88 14.28 -17.19
N LEU A 22 -12.03 15.59 -17.30
CA LEU A 22 -10.94 16.56 -17.16
C LEU A 22 -10.91 17.06 -15.71
N SER A 23 -9.71 17.30 -15.17
CA SER A 23 -9.53 17.91 -13.86
C SER A 23 -8.21 18.67 -13.79
N GLY A 24 -8.12 19.68 -12.92
CA GLY A 24 -6.91 20.49 -12.77
C GLY A 24 -6.63 21.48 -13.89
N PHE A 25 -7.61 21.77 -14.71
CA PHE A 25 -7.54 22.84 -15.73
C PHE A 25 -8.04 24.16 -15.16
N GLY A 26 -7.43 25.27 -15.55
CA GLY A 26 -7.96 26.60 -15.27
C GLY A 26 -9.31 26.83 -15.95
N VAL A 27 -10.00 27.90 -15.61
CA VAL A 27 -11.22 28.34 -16.30
C VAL A 27 -10.87 28.95 -17.66
N GLY A 28 -11.81 28.94 -18.60
CA GLY A 28 -11.63 29.53 -19.92
C GLY A 28 -11.25 31.01 -19.83
N SER A 29 -10.19 31.40 -20.52
CA SER A 29 -9.58 32.75 -20.45
C SER A 29 -10.52 33.87 -20.88
N GLN A 30 -11.50 33.56 -21.71
CA GLN A 30 -12.45 34.54 -22.26
C GLN A 30 -13.88 34.35 -21.74
N SER A 31 -14.28 33.10 -21.52
CA SER A 31 -15.65 32.77 -21.08
C SER A 31 -15.78 32.50 -19.58
N SER A 32 -14.66 32.35 -18.84
CA SER A 32 -14.64 31.92 -17.43
C SER A 32 -15.33 30.57 -17.20
N VAL A 33 -15.48 29.74 -18.22
CA VAL A 33 -16.11 28.42 -18.14
C VAL A 33 -15.15 27.43 -17.49
N ASP A 34 -15.66 26.69 -16.50
CA ASP A 34 -14.95 25.59 -15.87
C ASP A 34 -15.24 24.27 -16.60
N ILE A 35 -14.21 23.64 -17.13
CA ILE A 35 -14.26 22.37 -17.85
C ILE A 35 -13.97 21.15 -16.94
N ASN A 36 -13.66 21.36 -15.68
CA ASN A 36 -13.28 20.29 -14.79
C ASN A 36 -14.49 19.47 -14.31
N ASN A 37 -14.21 18.24 -13.91
CA ASN A 37 -15.14 17.29 -13.29
C ASN A 37 -16.41 17.02 -14.13
N ARG A 38 -16.30 17.11 -15.44
CA ARG A 38 -17.36 16.78 -16.39
C ARG A 38 -16.91 15.66 -17.32
N ALA A 39 -17.85 14.87 -17.76
CA ALA A 39 -17.61 13.79 -18.73
C ALA A 39 -17.70 14.35 -20.16
N TYR A 40 -16.70 14.05 -20.98
CA TYR A 40 -16.60 14.46 -22.36
C TYR A 40 -16.47 13.27 -23.29
N THR A 41 -17.16 13.31 -24.42
CA THR A 41 -16.78 12.50 -25.56
C THR A 41 -15.56 13.12 -26.23
N PHE A 42 -14.68 12.31 -26.76
CA PHE A 42 -13.43 12.75 -27.36
C PHE A 42 -13.13 12.02 -28.67
N THR A 43 -12.23 12.58 -29.44
CA THR A 43 -11.68 11.96 -30.65
C THR A 43 -10.17 12.01 -30.56
N ILE A 44 -9.51 10.90 -30.85
CA ILE A 44 -8.05 10.80 -30.91
C ILE A 44 -7.59 11.40 -32.24
N VAL A 45 -6.65 12.34 -32.17
CA VAL A 45 -6.00 12.94 -33.34
C VAL A 45 -4.69 12.23 -33.66
N ASP A 46 -3.87 12.05 -32.61
CA ASP A 46 -2.59 11.35 -32.66
C ASP A 46 -2.22 10.85 -31.23
N SER A 47 -0.98 10.41 -31.03
CA SER A 47 -0.54 9.79 -29.76
C SER A 47 -0.57 10.74 -28.55
N ASP A 48 -0.51 12.03 -28.77
CA ASP A 48 -0.45 13.07 -27.72
C ASP A 48 -1.53 14.14 -27.83
N THR A 49 -2.44 14.02 -28.80
CA THR A 49 -3.49 15.00 -29.06
C THR A 49 -4.87 14.36 -29.10
N ILE A 50 -5.79 14.93 -28.32
CA ILE A 50 -7.22 14.60 -28.35
C ILE A 50 -8.07 15.86 -28.57
N ILE A 51 -9.26 15.67 -29.14
CA ILE A 51 -10.29 16.70 -29.23
C ILE A 51 -11.48 16.28 -28.39
N VAL A 52 -11.97 17.14 -27.52
CA VAL A 52 -13.16 16.91 -26.71
C VAL A 52 -14.33 17.77 -27.17
N SER A 53 -15.51 17.21 -27.18
CA SER A 53 -16.75 17.94 -27.51
C SER A 53 -17.34 18.55 -26.22
N THR A 54 -17.55 19.86 -26.23
CA THR A 54 -18.17 20.60 -25.12
C THR A 54 -19.69 20.60 -25.20
N ILE A 55 -20.26 20.35 -26.37
CA ILE A 55 -21.73 20.35 -26.59
C ILE A 55 -22.39 19.26 -25.78
N ALA A 56 -21.84 18.05 -25.78
CA ALA A 56 -22.36 16.93 -25.03
C ALA A 56 -22.28 17.13 -23.49
N ALA A 57 -21.34 17.95 -23.04
CA ALA A 57 -21.19 18.35 -21.64
C ALA A 57 -22.03 19.57 -21.24
N GLY A 58 -22.81 20.13 -22.18
CA GLY A 58 -23.67 21.30 -21.94
C GLY A 58 -22.90 22.60 -21.68
N LEU A 59 -21.70 22.74 -22.26
CA LEU A 59 -20.84 23.89 -22.12
C LEU A 59 -20.79 24.71 -23.41
N THR A 60 -20.91 26.00 -23.28
CA THR A 60 -20.65 26.98 -24.33
C THR A 60 -19.32 27.66 -24.03
N ILE A 61 -18.33 27.51 -24.92
CA ILE A 61 -17.02 28.11 -24.79
C ILE A 61 -16.83 29.16 -25.90
N ASN A 62 -15.94 30.13 -25.64
CA ASN A 62 -15.50 31.05 -26.68
C ASN A 62 -14.46 30.35 -27.56
N ALA A 63 -14.51 30.59 -28.88
CA ALA A 63 -13.55 29.99 -29.82
C ALA A 63 -12.08 30.38 -29.53
N SER A 64 -11.88 31.48 -28.80
CA SER A 64 -10.54 31.98 -28.39
C SER A 64 -10.17 31.59 -26.94
N ASP A 65 -10.96 30.76 -26.28
CA ASP A 65 -10.62 30.30 -24.92
C ASP A 65 -9.36 29.46 -24.89
N THR A 66 -8.51 29.77 -23.93
CA THR A 66 -7.39 28.92 -23.50
C THR A 66 -7.59 28.50 -22.08
N PHE A 67 -7.23 27.27 -21.76
CA PHE A 67 -7.35 26.70 -20.43
C PHE A 67 -5.94 26.39 -19.91
N ASP A 68 -5.60 26.92 -18.75
CA ASP A 68 -4.33 26.58 -18.12
C ASP A 68 -4.33 25.08 -17.77
N ALA A 69 -3.35 24.36 -18.28
CA ALA A 69 -3.22 22.92 -18.12
C ALA A 69 -2.00 22.50 -17.26
N THR A 70 -1.41 23.42 -16.49
CA THR A 70 -0.19 23.15 -15.70
C THR A 70 -0.34 21.96 -14.76
N SER A 71 -1.56 21.69 -14.28
CA SER A 71 -1.90 20.53 -13.46
C SER A 71 -3.04 19.69 -14.06
N GLY A 72 -3.30 19.85 -15.36
CA GLY A 72 -4.39 19.16 -16.05
C GLY A 72 -4.23 17.65 -16.05
N ILE A 73 -5.30 16.94 -15.70
CA ILE A 73 -5.38 15.48 -15.68
C ILE A 73 -6.58 15.06 -16.53
N ILE A 74 -6.35 14.04 -17.36
CA ILE A 74 -7.38 13.37 -18.16
C ILE A 74 -7.60 11.98 -17.56
N ARG A 75 -8.86 11.65 -17.26
CA ARG A 75 -9.25 10.32 -16.75
C ARG A 75 -10.32 9.71 -17.62
N ARG A 76 -10.23 8.41 -17.85
CA ARG A 76 -11.35 7.66 -18.44
C ARG A 76 -12.47 7.51 -17.41
N THR A 77 -13.73 7.53 -17.85
CA THR A 77 -14.89 7.31 -16.98
C THR A 77 -15.09 5.84 -16.62
N ASP A 78 -14.55 4.94 -17.43
CA ASP A 78 -14.76 3.51 -17.34
C ASP A 78 -13.61 2.75 -16.66
N ASN A 79 -12.46 3.39 -16.44
CA ASN A 79 -11.33 2.75 -15.78
C ASN A 79 -10.47 3.71 -14.96
N VAL A 80 -9.77 3.13 -14.02
CA VAL A 80 -8.72 3.77 -13.23
C VAL A 80 -7.46 2.93 -13.41
N LYS A 81 -6.35 3.56 -13.83
CA LYS A 81 -5.06 2.88 -14.00
C LYS A 81 -4.23 3.03 -12.72
N LEU A 82 -3.76 1.92 -12.20
CA LEU A 82 -2.79 1.91 -11.11
C LEU A 82 -1.42 2.36 -11.62
N THR A 83 -0.61 2.91 -10.73
CA THR A 83 0.74 3.42 -11.08
C THR A 83 1.73 2.31 -11.40
N ASP A 84 1.57 1.13 -10.80
CA ASP A 84 2.32 -0.06 -11.18
C ASP A 84 1.54 -0.86 -12.25
N ALA A 85 2.22 -1.25 -13.32
CA ALA A 85 1.61 -2.00 -14.43
C ALA A 85 1.45 -3.48 -14.07
N THR A 86 0.75 -3.79 -12.96
CA THR A 86 0.63 -5.15 -12.45
C THR A 86 -0.82 -5.59 -12.25
N ALA A 87 -1.02 -6.90 -12.23
CA ALA A 87 -2.34 -7.47 -12.06
C ALA A 87 -2.90 -7.20 -10.66
N VAL A 88 -4.17 -6.84 -10.60
CA VAL A 88 -4.96 -6.78 -9.36
C VAL A 88 -5.08 -8.18 -8.78
N ARG A 89 -4.79 -8.33 -7.48
CA ARG A 89 -4.82 -9.59 -6.73
C ARG A 89 -5.96 -9.68 -5.72
N GLY A 90 -6.56 -8.55 -5.41
CA GLY A 90 -7.71 -8.45 -4.54
C GLY A 90 -8.28 -7.05 -4.61
N ALA A 91 -9.58 -6.92 -4.45
CA ALA A 91 -10.26 -5.64 -4.39
C ALA A 91 -11.43 -5.71 -3.42
N LEU A 92 -11.71 -4.58 -2.76
CA LEU A 92 -12.85 -4.37 -1.89
C LEU A 92 -13.42 -2.99 -2.16
N ALA A 93 -14.74 -2.90 -2.32
CA ALA A 93 -15.45 -1.62 -2.36
C ALA A 93 -16.29 -1.47 -1.10
N TRP A 94 -16.28 -0.28 -0.48
CA TRP A 94 -17.11 0.04 0.68
C TRP A 94 -17.51 1.52 0.69
N ILE A 95 -18.34 1.88 1.64
CA ILE A 95 -18.83 3.24 1.83
C ILE A 95 -18.49 3.66 3.26
N ASP A 96 -17.97 4.87 3.43
CA ASP A 96 -17.72 5.45 4.75
C ASP A 96 -18.99 6.03 5.39
N ASN A 97 -18.87 6.51 6.63
CA ASN A 97 -19.99 7.12 7.37
C ASN A 97 -20.50 8.43 6.74
N SER A 98 -19.76 9.01 5.81
CA SER A 98 -20.12 10.21 5.05
C SER A 98 -20.66 9.90 3.65
N TYR A 99 -20.96 8.61 3.37
CA TYR A 99 -21.44 8.10 2.09
C TYR A 99 -20.43 8.24 0.91
N ASN A 100 -19.14 8.49 1.20
CA ASN A 100 -18.11 8.43 0.17
C ASN A 100 -17.81 6.97 -0.19
N LYS A 101 -17.64 6.74 -1.48
CA LYS A 101 -17.30 5.40 -2.00
C LYS A 101 -15.79 5.24 -2.05
N HIS A 102 -15.31 4.12 -1.61
CA HIS A 102 -13.90 3.76 -1.59
C HIS A 102 -13.70 2.41 -2.25
N ILE A 103 -12.57 2.24 -2.90
CA ILE A 103 -12.10 0.95 -3.39
C ILE A 103 -10.67 0.75 -2.92
N ALA A 104 -10.41 -0.37 -2.26
CA ALA A 104 -9.05 -0.84 -2.01
C ALA A 104 -8.65 -1.85 -3.07
N VAL A 105 -7.42 -1.79 -3.52
CA VAL A 105 -6.86 -2.70 -4.52
C VAL A 105 -5.48 -3.16 -4.10
N GLY A 106 -5.31 -4.47 -3.96
CA GLY A 106 -4.01 -5.08 -3.68
C GLY A 106 -3.37 -5.64 -4.95
N THR A 107 -2.07 -5.41 -5.14
CA THR A 107 -1.24 -5.96 -6.21
C THR A 107 -0.20 -6.93 -5.64
N TYR A 108 0.85 -7.28 -6.38
CA TYR A 108 1.88 -8.20 -5.89
C TYR A 108 2.75 -7.60 -4.76
N ASN A 109 2.84 -6.29 -4.68
CA ASN A 109 3.71 -5.58 -3.73
C ASN A 109 3.10 -4.30 -3.15
N LYS A 110 1.87 -3.94 -3.53
CA LYS A 110 1.26 -2.66 -3.13
C LYS A 110 -0.21 -2.80 -2.78
N LEU A 111 -0.65 -1.89 -1.94
CA LEU A 111 -2.04 -1.65 -1.59
C LEU A 111 -2.42 -0.22 -2.01
N TYR A 112 -3.45 -0.10 -2.82
CA TYR A 112 -3.96 1.18 -3.31
C TYR A 112 -5.33 1.48 -2.75
N HIS A 113 -5.59 2.74 -2.55
CA HIS A 113 -6.92 3.30 -2.35
C HIS A 113 -7.34 4.11 -3.58
N ILE A 114 -8.58 3.93 -4.01
CA ILE A 114 -9.22 4.70 -5.07
C ILE A 114 -10.42 5.41 -4.46
N SER A 115 -10.41 6.74 -4.54
CA SER A 115 -11.48 7.59 -4.01
C SER A 115 -12.70 7.64 -4.93
N THR A 116 -13.80 8.21 -4.45
CA THR A 116 -15.01 8.51 -5.24
C THR A 116 -14.72 9.26 -6.54
N THR A 117 -13.69 10.11 -6.56
CA THR A 117 -13.29 10.88 -7.74
C THR A 117 -12.34 10.12 -8.68
N GLY A 118 -12.04 8.85 -8.37
CA GLY A 118 -11.08 8.05 -9.13
C GLY A 118 -9.61 8.40 -8.85
N THR A 119 -9.31 9.15 -7.79
CA THR A 119 -7.94 9.42 -7.38
C THR A 119 -7.33 8.16 -6.78
N VAL A 120 -6.17 7.75 -7.31
CA VAL A 120 -5.41 6.59 -6.82
C VAL A 120 -4.35 7.07 -5.84
N SER A 121 -4.34 6.52 -4.65
CA SER A 121 -3.32 6.75 -3.62
C SER A 121 -2.64 5.42 -3.27
N ASP A 122 -1.32 5.41 -3.29
CA ASP A 122 -0.54 4.30 -2.75
C ASP A 122 -0.54 4.41 -1.22
N ILE A 123 -1.15 3.46 -0.56
CA ILE A 123 -1.27 3.39 0.90
C ILE A 123 -0.43 2.25 1.49
N SER A 124 0.48 1.69 0.69
CA SER A 124 1.37 0.63 1.16
C SER A 124 2.39 1.16 2.17
N PRO A 125 2.76 0.39 3.18
CA PRO A 125 3.94 0.68 3.99
C PRO A 125 5.18 0.82 3.10
N SER A 126 5.90 1.94 3.21
CA SER A 126 7.13 2.21 2.45
C SER A 126 8.37 2.00 3.29
N ALA A 127 9.50 1.71 2.65
CA ALA A 127 10.79 1.62 3.33
C ALA A 127 11.38 3.03 3.57
N THR A 128 11.91 3.25 4.77
CA THR A 128 12.65 4.46 5.10
C THR A 128 13.75 4.10 6.09
N SER A 129 14.98 4.54 5.82
CA SER A 129 16.10 4.37 6.75
C SER A 129 16.29 5.63 7.58
N ILE A 130 16.42 5.46 8.88
CA ILE A 130 16.72 6.52 9.83
C ILE A 130 18.21 6.47 10.12
N THR A 131 18.89 7.58 9.90
CA THR A 131 20.36 7.66 10.01
C THR A 131 20.83 7.42 11.44
N ALA A 132 21.93 6.73 11.60
CA ALA A 132 22.51 6.34 12.89
C ALA A 132 22.70 7.50 13.89
N GLY A 133 23.00 8.71 13.42
CA GLY A 133 23.22 9.89 14.27
C GLY A 133 21.95 10.45 14.96
N SER A 134 20.76 10.02 14.55
CA SER A 134 19.50 10.42 15.20
C SER A 134 19.09 9.52 16.36
N VAL A 135 19.69 8.32 16.47
CA VAL A 135 19.43 7.40 17.58
C VAL A 135 20.33 7.73 18.76
N SER A 136 19.77 8.19 19.86
CA SER A 136 20.53 8.67 21.00
C SER A 136 20.51 7.77 22.23
N ALA A 137 19.46 6.97 22.40
CA ALA A 137 19.33 6.05 23.52
C ALA A 137 18.43 4.85 23.19
N ALA A 138 18.68 3.73 23.85
CA ALA A 138 17.76 2.59 23.92
C ALA A 138 17.87 1.97 25.30
N ALA A 139 16.76 1.88 26.02
CA ALA A 139 16.73 1.36 27.38
C ALA A 139 15.42 0.59 27.66
N ALA A 140 15.53 -0.51 28.41
CA ALA A 140 14.36 -1.20 28.92
C ALA A 140 13.63 -0.31 29.94
N THR A 141 12.33 -0.22 29.81
CA THR A 141 11.43 0.49 30.75
C THR A 141 10.63 -0.48 31.59
N SER A 142 10.61 -1.74 31.20
CA SER A 142 10.01 -2.86 31.93
C SER A 142 10.61 -4.18 31.48
N SER A 143 10.17 -5.26 32.07
CA SER A 143 10.60 -6.62 31.69
C SER A 143 10.20 -7.05 30.26
N THR A 144 9.40 -6.25 29.57
CA THR A 144 8.90 -6.56 28.22
C THR A 144 8.95 -5.41 27.24
N VAL A 145 9.35 -4.21 27.67
CA VAL A 145 9.31 -3.00 26.85
C VAL A 145 10.67 -2.31 26.83
N VAL A 146 11.15 -1.98 25.64
CA VAL A 146 12.35 -1.18 25.42
C VAL A 146 11.95 0.11 24.72
N GLN A 147 12.27 1.26 25.32
CA GLN A 147 12.07 2.55 24.71
C GLN A 147 13.33 2.94 23.91
N ILE A 148 13.12 3.40 22.71
CA ILE A 148 14.16 3.89 21.79
C ILE A 148 13.96 5.37 21.58
N THR A 149 15.03 6.15 21.78
CA THR A 149 15.05 7.59 21.51
C THR A 149 15.77 7.85 20.19
N SER A 150 15.04 8.43 19.25
CA SER A 150 15.53 8.79 17.91
C SER A 150 14.86 10.09 17.47
N ASN A 151 15.63 11.16 17.40
CA ASN A 151 15.10 12.50 17.14
C ASN A 151 14.52 12.60 15.72
N GLY A 152 13.28 13.08 15.62
CA GLY A 152 12.63 13.37 14.34
C GLY A 152 12.45 12.15 13.43
N HIS A 153 12.19 10.99 14.00
CA HIS A 153 12.13 9.72 13.26
C HIS A 153 10.94 9.58 12.29
N ASN A 154 9.89 10.39 12.43
CA ASN A 154 8.68 10.39 11.59
C ASN A 154 8.01 9.01 11.44
N LEU A 155 8.21 8.11 12.41
CA LEU A 155 7.54 6.82 12.46
C LEU A 155 6.13 6.99 13.03
N GLN A 156 5.26 6.04 12.71
CA GLN A 156 3.90 5.95 13.21
C GLN A 156 3.69 4.63 13.95
N GLU A 157 2.77 4.62 14.88
CA GLU A 157 2.36 3.42 15.60
C GLU A 157 1.95 2.31 14.62
N GLY A 158 2.38 1.07 14.90
CA GLY A 158 2.17 -0.06 13.99
C GLY A 158 3.15 -0.11 12.81
N ASN A 159 4.08 0.84 12.64
CA ASN A 159 5.16 0.64 11.68
C ASN A 159 6.02 -0.56 12.10
N VAL A 160 6.53 -1.26 11.12
CA VAL A 160 7.49 -2.33 11.34
C VAL A 160 8.89 -1.79 11.07
N VAL A 161 9.78 -1.93 12.04
CA VAL A 161 11.16 -1.47 11.91
C VAL A 161 12.14 -2.64 12.07
N THR A 162 13.22 -2.57 11.33
CA THR A 162 14.42 -3.40 11.58
C THR A 162 15.41 -2.57 12.36
N LEU A 163 15.77 -3.04 13.53
CA LEU A 163 16.84 -2.50 14.35
C LEU A 163 18.13 -3.24 14.04
N ALA A 164 19.23 -2.54 13.87
CA ALA A 164 20.54 -3.13 13.67
C ALA A 164 21.63 -2.32 14.35
N LEU A 165 22.66 -3.03 14.83
CA LEU A 165 23.84 -2.46 15.49
C LEU A 165 23.53 -1.72 16.82
N PHE A 166 22.49 -2.13 17.49
CA PHE A 166 22.19 -1.67 18.84
C PHE A 166 22.99 -2.48 19.85
N GLY A 167 24.09 -2.71 19.96
CA GLY A 167 24.83 -3.45 21.00
C GLY A 167 23.97 -4.41 21.85
N THR A 168 24.60 -5.18 22.67
CA THR A 168 23.90 -6.06 23.63
C THR A 168 23.97 -5.48 25.05
N SER A 169 22.96 -5.77 25.87
CA SER A 169 23.00 -5.51 27.32
C SER A 169 22.98 -6.87 28.03
N GLY A 170 24.13 -7.29 28.54
CA GLY A 170 24.29 -8.67 29.04
C GLY A 170 24.06 -9.70 27.91
N SER A 171 23.12 -10.59 28.13
CA SER A 171 22.68 -11.59 27.12
C SER A 171 21.55 -11.10 26.21
N HIS A 172 21.05 -9.88 26.42
CA HIS A 172 19.89 -9.38 25.69
C HIS A 172 20.30 -8.63 24.42
N ASP A 173 19.59 -8.92 23.35
CA ASP A 173 19.77 -8.29 22.04
C ASP A 173 18.39 -7.85 21.52
N ILE A 174 18.31 -6.58 21.08
CA ILE A 174 17.11 -5.97 20.48
C ILE A 174 17.19 -5.84 18.97
N ASN A 175 18.28 -6.25 18.36
CA ASN A 175 18.38 -6.24 16.90
C ASN A 175 17.34 -7.17 16.27
N GLY A 176 16.84 -6.80 15.10
CA GLY A 176 15.82 -7.54 14.38
C GLY A 176 14.58 -6.73 14.03
N SER A 177 13.53 -7.43 13.63
CA SER A 177 12.27 -6.82 13.20
C SER A 177 11.28 -6.70 14.36
N HIS A 178 10.76 -5.49 14.55
CA HIS A 178 9.79 -5.17 15.61
C HIS A 178 8.63 -4.35 15.06
N ILE A 179 7.43 -4.56 15.60
CA ILE A 179 6.31 -3.63 15.45
C ILE A 179 6.45 -2.61 16.58
N ILE A 180 6.34 -1.33 16.26
CA ILE A 180 6.52 -0.26 17.24
C ILE A 180 5.18 0.22 17.80
N SER A 181 5.21 0.62 19.07
CA SER A 181 4.07 1.16 19.81
C SER A 181 4.47 2.41 20.60
N ASN A 182 3.51 3.08 21.21
CA ASN A 182 3.70 4.28 22.03
C ASN A 182 4.63 5.31 21.35
N VAL A 183 4.29 5.66 20.12
CA VAL A 183 5.13 6.49 19.25
C VAL A 183 4.89 7.96 19.55
N LEU A 184 5.97 8.65 19.99
CA LEU A 184 6.02 10.10 20.19
C LEU A 184 6.96 10.73 19.16
N THR A 185 7.12 12.04 19.18
CA THR A 185 7.95 12.77 18.21
C THR A 185 9.41 12.28 18.14
N ASN A 186 9.98 11.89 19.26
CA ASN A 186 11.39 11.50 19.37
C ASN A 186 11.59 10.13 20.03
N THR A 187 10.54 9.43 20.42
CA THR A 187 10.64 8.13 21.07
C THR A 187 9.59 7.18 20.55
N PHE A 188 9.89 5.91 20.59
CA PHE A 188 8.95 4.82 20.37
C PHE A 188 9.34 3.61 21.20
N GLU A 189 8.43 2.67 21.34
CA GLU A 189 8.63 1.45 22.11
C GLU A 189 8.58 0.22 21.22
N ILE A 190 9.34 -0.79 21.62
CA ILE A 190 9.27 -2.15 21.07
C ILE A 190 8.99 -3.15 22.20
N THR A 191 8.29 -4.21 21.87
CA THR A 191 8.10 -5.33 22.80
C THR A 191 9.23 -6.34 22.65
N LYS A 192 9.90 -6.64 23.78
CA LYS A 192 10.95 -7.66 23.87
C LYS A 192 10.84 -8.33 25.23
N THR A 193 10.48 -9.60 25.22
CA THR A 193 10.35 -10.39 26.48
C THR A 193 11.70 -10.80 27.04
N GLY A 194 11.75 -11.04 28.35
CA GLY A 194 12.92 -11.57 29.04
C GLY A 194 13.91 -10.51 29.52
N MET A 195 13.53 -9.23 29.55
CA MET A 195 14.31 -8.13 30.12
C MET A 195 14.17 -8.08 31.64
N ASP A 196 15.14 -7.46 32.32
CA ASP A 196 15.06 -7.16 33.74
C ASP A 196 14.45 -5.77 34.02
N GLY A 197 14.34 -4.94 32.99
CA GLY A 197 13.83 -3.57 33.10
C GLY A 197 14.90 -2.53 33.41
N THR A 198 16.18 -2.93 33.43
CA THR A 198 17.32 -2.06 33.70
C THR A 198 18.35 -2.02 32.57
N GLU A 199 18.12 -2.78 31.51
CA GLU A 199 19.04 -2.89 30.39
C GLU A 199 19.16 -1.56 29.63
N THR A 200 20.37 -1.26 29.23
CA THR A 200 20.71 -0.16 28.35
C THR A 200 21.52 -0.67 27.18
N PHE A 201 21.18 -0.21 25.99
CA PHE A 201 21.82 -0.64 24.74
C PHE A 201 22.60 0.56 24.16
N SER A 202 23.77 0.26 23.58
CA SER A 202 24.66 1.30 23.05
C SER A 202 24.37 1.51 21.55
N PRO A 203 23.67 2.59 21.15
CA PRO A 203 23.27 2.81 19.77
C PRO A 203 24.33 3.55 18.92
N THR A 204 25.62 3.43 19.23
CA THR A 204 26.70 4.24 18.62
C THR A 204 26.76 4.16 17.09
N SER A 205 26.34 3.05 16.52
CA SER A 205 26.25 2.83 15.07
C SER A 205 24.89 2.29 14.67
N ALA A 206 23.90 2.41 15.57
CA ALA A 206 22.57 1.82 15.39
C ALA A 206 21.86 2.41 14.17
N THR A 207 21.19 1.56 13.45
CA THR A 207 20.31 1.94 12.33
C THR A 207 18.90 1.44 12.58
N ILE A 208 17.94 2.25 12.18
CA ILE A 208 16.52 1.92 12.20
C ILE A 208 16.03 1.98 10.75
N THR A 209 15.48 0.90 10.24
CA THR A 209 14.90 0.87 8.90
C THR A 209 13.43 0.51 9.00
N LYS A 210 12.53 1.41 8.63
CA LYS A 210 11.11 1.10 8.45
C LYS A 210 10.97 0.13 7.29
N GLN A 211 10.24 -0.95 7.48
CA GLN A 211 10.02 -1.96 6.47
C GLN A 211 8.88 -1.58 5.53
N ALA A 212 9.09 -1.80 4.23
CA ALA A 212 8.03 -1.76 3.25
C ALA A 212 7.11 -3.00 3.36
N PHE A 213 5.95 -2.92 2.69
CA PHE A 213 5.17 -4.12 2.41
C PHE A 213 6.04 -5.13 1.63
N PRO A 214 6.04 -6.40 2.02
CA PRO A 214 6.87 -7.40 1.35
C PRO A 214 6.48 -7.55 -0.13
N THR A 215 7.47 -7.57 -1.00
CA THR A 215 7.25 -7.81 -2.43
C THR A 215 6.99 -9.28 -2.70
N GLY A 216 5.86 -9.58 -3.33
CA GLY A 216 5.53 -10.91 -3.81
C GLY A 216 5.94 -11.15 -5.26
N GLN A 217 5.45 -12.23 -5.84
CA GLN A 217 5.70 -12.53 -7.26
C GLN A 217 4.71 -11.83 -8.18
N VAL A 218 5.22 -11.27 -9.27
CA VAL A 218 4.40 -10.64 -10.33
C VAL A 218 3.52 -11.68 -11.03
N ASN A 219 4.09 -12.87 -11.30
CA ASN A 219 3.39 -13.96 -11.95
C ASN A 219 3.52 -15.25 -11.12
N SER A 220 2.53 -16.14 -11.22
CA SER A 220 2.69 -17.49 -10.71
C SER A 220 3.90 -18.15 -11.37
N GLY A 221 4.77 -18.77 -10.58
CA GLY A 221 5.95 -19.43 -11.11
C GLY A 221 5.57 -20.48 -12.15
N SER A 222 6.02 -20.28 -13.38
CA SER A 222 5.76 -21.18 -14.51
C SER A 222 6.60 -22.47 -14.46
N ASN A 223 7.50 -22.60 -13.49
CA ASN A 223 8.50 -23.67 -13.43
C ASN A 223 8.11 -24.82 -12.49
N GLN A 224 6.81 -25.12 -12.35
CA GLN A 224 6.34 -26.21 -11.50
C GLN A 224 5.66 -27.31 -12.28
N GLY A 225 5.82 -28.51 -11.75
CA GLY A 225 5.25 -29.71 -12.32
C GLY A 225 6.22 -30.51 -13.17
N PHE A 226 5.72 -31.58 -13.74
CA PHE A 226 6.45 -32.45 -14.65
C PHE A 226 6.90 -31.65 -15.88
N GLY A 227 8.23 -31.53 -16.11
CA GLY A 227 8.78 -30.71 -17.18
C GLY A 227 8.94 -29.22 -16.88
N GLY A 228 8.72 -28.76 -15.65
CA GLY A 228 8.81 -27.34 -15.26
C GLY A 228 10.22 -26.78 -15.09
N TYR A 229 11.26 -27.51 -15.40
CA TYR A 229 12.66 -27.08 -15.45
C TYR A 229 13.26 -27.52 -16.79
N TYR A 230 14.43 -26.99 -17.15
CA TYR A 230 15.05 -27.37 -18.43
C TYR A 230 15.34 -28.87 -18.47
N TYR A 231 14.85 -29.52 -19.48
CA TYR A 231 15.14 -30.94 -19.73
C TYR A 231 16.64 -31.13 -20.05
N GLY A 232 17.30 -31.99 -19.31
CA GLY A 232 18.70 -32.34 -19.58
C GLY A 232 19.76 -31.40 -18.99
N LEU A 233 19.40 -30.50 -18.05
CA LEU A 233 20.35 -29.57 -17.42
C LEU A 233 21.20 -30.19 -16.30
N ASP A 234 20.68 -31.21 -15.60
CA ASP A 234 21.36 -31.89 -14.49
C ASP A 234 21.49 -33.40 -14.73
N ASN A 235 22.36 -34.05 -13.97
CA ASN A 235 22.50 -35.49 -14.00
C ASN A 235 21.20 -36.17 -13.59
N TYR A 236 20.90 -37.29 -14.22
CA TYR A 236 19.74 -38.13 -13.90
C TYR A 236 19.71 -38.46 -12.40
N GLY A 237 18.60 -38.17 -11.74
CA GLY A 237 18.42 -38.35 -10.30
C GLY A 237 18.83 -37.18 -9.42
N THR A 238 19.32 -36.07 -9.97
CA THR A 238 19.60 -34.85 -9.21
C THR A 238 18.29 -34.13 -8.91
N PRO A 239 17.91 -33.99 -7.64
CA PRO A 239 16.71 -33.25 -7.30
C PRO A 239 16.86 -31.75 -7.62
N ARG A 240 15.80 -31.12 -8.08
CA ARG A 240 15.77 -29.69 -8.31
C ARG A 240 16.03 -28.93 -7.00
N PRO A 241 16.78 -27.81 -7.03
CA PRO A 241 16.96 -26.98 -5.84
C PRO A 241 15.61 -26.47 -5.32
N GLU A 242 15.26 -26.73 -4.05
CA GLU A 242 13.99 -26.34 -3.45
C GLU A 242 13.77 -24.83 -3.46
N ASN A 243 14.82 -24.04 -3.35
CA ASN A 243 14.77 -22.57 -3.37
C ASN A 243 14.41 -21.97 -4.73
N SER A 244 14.31 -22.76 -5.79
CA SER A 244 13.89 -22.30 -7.13
C SER A 244 12.39 -22.38 -7.38
N VAL A 245 11.62 -22.86 -6.41
CA VAL A 245 10.20 -23.17 -6.56
C VAL A 245 9.36 -22.31 -5.64
N ASN A 246 9.15 -21.09 -6.03
CA ASN A 246 8.12 -20.27 -5.40
C ASN A 246 6.94 -20.12 -6.36
N THR A 247 5.80 -20.71 -6.02
CA THR A 247 4.64 -20.83 -6.89
C THR A 247 3.48 -19.95 -6.50
N GLU A 248 3.46 -19.55 -5.25
CA GLU A 248 2.33 -18.78 -4.72
C GLU A 248 2.46 -17.32 -5.15
N VAL A 249 1.43 -16.80 -5.77
CA VAL A 249 1.29 -15.37 -6.01
C VAL A 249 0.82 -14.68 -4.75
N THR A 250 1.05 -13.36 -4.65
CA THR A 250 0.47 -12.55 -3.58
C THR A 250 -1.05 -12.68 -3.61
N THR A 251 -1.63 -12.98 -2.46
CA THR A 251 -3.08 -13.00 -2.25
C THR A 251 -3.45 -11.93 -1.22
N TRP A 252 -4.61 -11.31 -1.44
CA TRP A 252 -5.16 -10.31 -0.54
C TRP A 252 -6.51 -10.74 0.00
N SER A 253 -6.70 -10.61 1.30
CA SER A 253 -8.01 -10.58 1.93
C SER A 253 -8.23 -9.19 2.51
N LEU A 254 -9.35 -8.58 2.17
CA LEU A 254 -9.70 -7.21 2.47
C LEU A 254 -11.07 -7.19 3.15
N GLY A 255 -11.25 -6.33 4.15
CA GLY A 255 -12.52 -6.11 4.80
C GLY A 255 -12.63 -4.68 5.32
N ASN A 256 -13.84 -4.18 5.54
CA ASN A 256 -14.04 -2.91 6.18
C ASN A 256 -14.42 -3.09 7.65
N PHE A 257 -13.77 -2.35 8.53
CA PHE A 257 -14.03 -2.34 9.96
C PHE A 257 -14.60 -0.96 10.33
N GLY A 258 -15.92 -0.87 10.38
CA GLY A 258 -16.60 0.40 10.46
C GLY A 258 -16.41 1.22 9.16
N GLN A 259 -15.49 2.16 9.17
CA GLN A 259 -15.10 2.89 7.96
C GLN A 259 -13.65 2.61 7.53
N ASN A 260 -12.83 2.03 8.41
CA ASN A 260 -11.43 1.73 8.14
C ASN A 260 -11.30 0.48 7.26
N LEU A 261 -10.22 0.43 6.48
CA LEU A 261 -9.85 -0.76 5.73
C LEU A 261 -8.98 -1.67 6.60
N ILE A 262 -9.33 -2.94 6.66
CA ILE A 262 -8.45 -3.99 7.17
C ILE A 262 -7.96 -4.82 5.98
N ALA A 263 -6.67 -5.07 5.93
CA ALA A 263 -6.02 -5.75 4.81
C ALA A 263 -5.01 -6.77 5.30
N CYS A 264 -5.00 -7.95 4.71
CA CYS A 264 -3.95 -8.94 4.89
C CYS A 264 -3.43 -9.37 3.52
N GLY A 265 -2.16 -9.05 3.26
CA GLY A 265 -1.47 -9.45 2.04
C GLY A 265 -0.45 -10.54 2.34
N VAL A 266 -0.60 -11.69 1.70
CA VAL A 266 0.31 -12.83 1.83
C VAL A 266 1.16 -12.91 0.59
N THR A 267 2.45 -12.76 0.76
CA THR A 267 3.44 -12.86 -0.32
C THR A 267 4.20 -14.18 -0.23
N THR A 268 4.88 -14.52 -1.30
CA THR A 268 5.68 -15.75 -1.37
C THR A 268 6.91 -15.74 -0.43
N SER A 269 7.36 -14.56 -0.02
CA SER A 269 8.46 -14.41 0.93
C SER A 269 8.04 -14.66 2.38
N SER A 270 6.74 -14.72 2.64
CA SER A 270 6.17 -14.99 3.95
C SER A 270 5.02 -15.98 3.83
N ALA A 271 5.09 -17.07 4.55
CA ALA A 271 3.99 -18.06 4.59
C ALA A 271 2.69 -17.46 5.15
N GLN A 272 2.76 -16.28 5.77
CA GLN A 272 1.65 -15.53 6.33
C GLN A 272 1.89 -14.03 6.19
N GLY A 273 0.81 -13.26 6.07
CA GLY A 273 0.80 -11.82 6.05
C GLY A 273 0.57 -11.20 7.42
N ARG A 274 1.04 -9.97 7.59
CA ARG A 274 0.59 -9.09 8.68
C ARG A 274 -0.80 -8.57 8.36
N ILE A 275 -1.54 -8.23 9.40
CA ILE A 275 -2.83 -7.55 9.28
C ILE A 275 -2.57 -6.06 9.38
N TYR A 276 -3.04 -5.32 8.39
CA TYR A 276 -2.88 -3.87 8.27
C TYR A 276 -4.22 -3.17 8.45
N GLU A 277 -4.19 -2.01 9.06
CA GLU A 277 -5.30 -1.06 9.12
C GLU A 277 -4.95 0.21 8.35
N TRP A 278 -5.95 0.79 7.67
CA TRP A 278 -5.86 2.09 7.06
C TRP A 278 -7.11 2.94 7.38
N THR A 279 -6.89 4.16 7.87
CA THR A 279 -7.90 5.02 8.50
C THR A 279 -8.44 6.11 7.58
N LEU A 280 -8.65 5.85 6.30
CA LEU A 280 -9.20 6.77 5.29
C LEU A 280 -8.39 8.06 5.04
N ASN A 281 -7.17 8.13 5.49
CA ASN A 281 -6.28 9.27 5.21
C ASN A 281 -5.32 8.92 4.06
N PRO A 282 -5.50 9.47 2.85
CA PRO A 282 -4.68 9.11 1.68
C PRO A 282 -3.21 9.56 1.76
N ILE A 283 -2.86 10.38 2.76
CA ILE A 283 -1.49 10.83 3.02
C ILE A 283 -0.76 9.86 3.96
N ILE A 284 -1.51 9.03 4.70
CA ILE A 284 -0.97 8.10 5.69
C ILE A 284 -0.99 6.69 5.11
N GLU A 285 0.13 5.99 5.25
CA GLU A 285 0.25 4.58 4.87
C GLU A 285 -0.56 3.68 5.81
N ALA A 286 -0.95 2.51 5.30
CA ALA A 286 -1.51 1.46 6.13
C ALA A 286 -0.48 0.99 7.17
N ARG A 287 -0.93 0.76 8.39
CA ARG A 287 -0.08 0.35 9.52
C ARG A 287 -0.45 -1.06 9.98
N THR A 288 0.52 -1.77 10.53
CA THR A 288 0.25 -3.08 11.11
C THR A 288 -0.58 -2.93 12.38
N LEU A 289 -1.63 -3.73 12.53
CA LEU A 289 -2.38 -3.80 13.78
C LEU A 289 -1.49 -4.35 14.88
N LEU A 290 -1.44 -3.63 16.00
CA LEU A 290 -0.73 -4.08 17.20
C LEU A 290 -1.38 -5.34 17.75
N ASN A 291 -0.55 -6.25 18.27
CA ASN A 291 -1.00 -7.52 18.86
C ASN A 291 -1.76 -8.47 17.92
N ALA A 292 -2.03 -8.06 16.68
CA ALA A 292 -2.65 -8.94 15.71
C ALA A 292 -1.71 -10.10 15.33
N PRO A 293 -2.22 -11.33 15.22
CA PRO A 293 -1.43 -12.44 14.72
C PRO A 293 -1.12 -12.26 13.23
N THR A 294 -0.08 -12.93 12.74
CA THR A 294 0.04 -13.15 11.30
C THR A 294 -1.03 -14.13 10.81
N ALA A 295 -1.50 -13.99 9.57
CA ALA A 295 -2.58 -14.82 9.04
C ALA A 295 -2.39 -15.15 7.56
N LYS A 296 -3.04 -16.20 7.09
CA LYS A 296 -3.19 -16.50 5.65
C LYS A 296 -4.31 -15.70 5.01
N SER A 297 -5.34 -15.39 5.79
CA SER A 297 -6.50 -14.63 5.33
C SER A 297 -7.21 -14.02 6.53
N ILE A 298 -7.98 -12.98 6.29
CA ILE A 298 -8.85 -12.36 7.28
C ILE A 298 -10.30 -12.38 6.82
N LEU A 299 -11.20 -12.31 7.77
CA LEU A 299 -12.62 -12.03 7.58
C LEU A 299 -13.02 -10.95 8.56
N VAL A 300 -13.66 -9.91 8.09
CA VAL A 300 -14.27 -8.87 8.94
C VAL A 300 -15.77 -9.05 8.86
N THR A 301 -16.44 -9.07 10.01
CA THR A 301 -17.89 -9.22 10.08
C THR A 301 -18.60 -7.88 10.19
N ASP A 302 -19.90 -7.86 9.89
CA ASP A 302 -20.75 -6.67 10.06
C ASP A 302 -20.82 -6.19 11.52
N ASP A 303 -20.67 -7.12 12.48
CA ASP A 303 -20.60 -6.84 13.91
C ASP A 303 -19.21 -6.34 14.37
N ARG A 304 -18.29 -6.10 13.43
CA ARG A 304 -16.93 -5.61 13.67
C ARG A 304 -16.08 -6.54 14.53
N PHE A 305 -16.05 -7.81 14.15
CA PHE A 305 -15.01 -8.76 14.55
C PHE A 305 -14.04 -8.96 13.39
N ILE A 306 -12.76 -9.06 13.70
CA ILE A 306 -11.72 -9.44 12.75
C ILE A 306 -11.31 -10.87 13.07
N PHE A 307 -11.50 -11.79 12.14
CA PHE A 307 -11.03 -13.16 12.24
C PHE A 307 -9.74 -13.32 11.44
N ALA A 308 -8.70 -13.82 12.08
CA ALA A 308 -7.43 -14.19 11.45
C ALA A 308 -7.40 -15.72 11.26
N LEU A 309 -7.34 -16.15 10.01
CA LEU A 309 -7.38 -17.55 9.64
C LEU A 309 -5.97 -18.10 9.42
N ALA A 310 -5.72 -19.32 9.86
CA ALA A 310 -4.40 -19.94 9.90
C ALA A 310 -3.39 -19.07 10.68
N ALA A 311 -3.79 -18.62 11.87
CA ALA A 311 -3.05 -17.65 12.65
C ALA A 311 -1.72 -18.20 13.18
N ASN A 312 -0.65 -17.37 13.14
CA ASN A 312 0.68 -17.69 13.67
C ASN A 312 1.26 -19.03 13.14
N SER A 313 1.13 -19.26 11.85
CA SER A 313 1.65 -20.45 11.15
C SER A 313 0.98 -21.78 11.50
N ASP A 314 -0.10 -21.79 12.27
CA ASP A 314 -0.92 -22.99 12.45
C ASP A 314 -2.12 -22.94 11.48
N PRO A 315 -2.18 -23.83 10.46
CA PRO A 315 -3.23 -23.80 9.45
C PRO A 315 -4.63 -24.10 9.99
N ARG A 316 -4.72 -24.60 11.24
CA ARG A 316 -5.99 -24.93 11.91
C ARG A 316 -6.42 -23.86 12.92
N LYS A 317 -5.56 -22.88 13.19
CA LYS A 317 -5.81 -21.86 14.22
C LYS A 317 -6.61 -20.71 13.64
N ILE A 318 -7.69 -20.36 14.33
CA ILE A 318 -8.46 -19.14 14.10
C ILE A 318 -8.27 -18.27 15.34
N SER A 319 -7.90 -17.02 15.15
CA SER A 319 -7.86 -16.00 16.20
C SER A 319 -8.80 -14.86 15.82
N TRP A 320 -9.37 -14.20 16.80
CA TRP A 320 -10.27 -13.08 16.58
C TRP A 320 -10.05 -12.00 17.64
N CYS A 321 -10.39 -10.76 17.30
CA CYS A 321 -10.43 -9.65 18.25
C CYS A 321 -11.76 -9.62 19.01
N ASP A 322 -11.85 -8.82 20.05
CA ASP A 322 -13.13 -8.47 20.65
C ASP A 322 -13.95 -7.59 19.70
N ARG A 323 -15.23 -7.44 20.01
CA ARG A 323 -16.13 -6.61 19.21
C ARG A 323 -15.69 -5.15 19.26
N GLU A 324 -15.51 -4.54 18.10
CA GLU A 324 -15.11 -3.13 17.95
C GLU A 324 -13.73 -2.78 18.57
N ASP A 325 -12.93 -3.78 18.93
CA ASP A 325 -11.59 -3.63 19.48
C ASP A 325 -10.59 -4.40 18.59
N ASN A 326 -9.73 -3.66 17.86
CA ASN A 326 -8.80 -4.21 16.89
C ASN A 326 -7.32 -3.93 17.23
#